data_5bebefa58612179b9eec2228719898e5
#
_entry.id   5bebefa58612179b9eec2228719898e5
#
_cell.length_a   1.000
_cell.length_b   1.000
_cell.length_c   1.000
_cell.angle_alpha   90.00
_cell.angle_beta   90.00
_cell.angle_gamma   90.00
#
_symmetry.space_group_name_H-M   'P 1'
#
loop_
_entity.id
_entity.type
_entity.pdbx_description
1 polymer ?
#
loop_
_entity_poly.entity_id
_entity_poly.type
_entity_poly.pdbx_seq_one_letter_code
_entity_poly.pdbx_strand_id
1 'polypeptide(L)'
;MLTDTNKDYRNTTNCPVLVDVALKKCALERKIQQDHKRAKIMYNFVHDKQDVYFKPFSEIYNCKCAYCGAWIGISDIRLFEVDHFICEDAFSKDTAGRSEAGKVSNLVLACYSCNRGKGKLMIDEDHQGTLNPDDGSIAQVFDRNEDYYICIRPDYA
;
A
#
# COMPACT_ATOMS: atom_id res chain seq x y z
N MET A 1 -14.10 21.73 -13.16
CA MET A 1 -14.52 20.30 -13.18
C MET A 1 -13.26 19.45 -13.32
N LEU A 2 -13.00 18.56 -12.37
CA LEU A 2 -11.92 17.57 -12.50
C LEU A 2 -12.29 16.63 -13.66
N THR A 3 -11.34 16.38 -14.56
CA THR A 3 -11.54 15.42 -15.65
C THR A 3 -11.64 14.00 -15.08
N ASP A 4 -12.26 13.06 -15.80
CA ASP A 4 -12.42 11.67 -15.33
C ASP A 4 -11.09 11.00 -14.94
N THR A 5 -9.98 11.39 -15.58
CA THR A 5 -8.63 10.94 -15.24
C THR A 5 -8.12 11.44 -13.88
N ASN A 6 -8.74 12.48 -13.32
CA ASN A 6 -8.38 13.04 -12.00
C ASN A 6 -9.30 12.55 -10.88
N LYS A 7 -10.29 11.69 -11.17
CA LYS A 7 -11.17 11.12 -10.16
C LYS A 7 -10.43 10.14 -9.25
N ASP A 8 -9.46 9.41 -9.77
CA ASP A 8 -8.54 8.67 -8.90
C ASP A 8 -7.56 9.65 -8.26
N TYR A 9 -7.80 10.01 -7.02
CA TYR A 9 -6.99 10.95 -6.25
C TYR A 9 -5.53 10.49 -6.08
N ARG A 10 -5.23 9.24 -6.39
CA ARG A 10 -3.86 8.68 -6.35
C ARG A 10 -3.09 8.93 -7.65
N ASN A 11 -3.79 9.29 -8.72
CA ASN A 11 -3.18 9.52 -10.02
C ASN A 11 -2.78 10.99 -10.20
N THR A 12 -1.64 11.18 -10.87
CA THR A 12 -1.24 12.45 -11.46
C THR A 12 -0.85 12.18 -12.90
N THR A 13 -0.75 13.23 -13.71
CA THR A 13 -0.35 13.14 -15.12
C THR A 13 1.00 12.43 -15.33
N ASN A 14 1.88 12.44 -14.32
CA ASN A 14 3.22 11.84 -14.37
C ASN A 14 3.31 10.46 -13.69
N CYS A 15 2.19 9.92 -13.26
CA CYS A 15 2.18 8.67 -12.50
C CYS A 15 0.94 7.87 -12.84
N PRO A 16 1.05 6.89 -13.75
CA PRO A 16 -0.08 6.11 -14.23
C PRO A 16 -0.73 5.27 -13.12
N VAL A 17 -1.89 4.73 -13.44
CA VAL A 17 -2.60 3.73 -12.63
C VAL A 17 -1.65 2.58 -12.28
N LEU A 18 -1.81 1.99 -11.10
CA LEU A 18 -1.06 0.81 -10.69
C LEU A 18 -1.38 -0.36 -11.64
N VAL A 19 -0.33 -1.04 -12.10
CA VAL A 19 -0.44 -2.15 -13.05
C VAL A 19 0.29 -3.36 -12.50
N ASP A 20 -0.38 -4.52 -12.55
CA ASP A 20 0.20 -5.82 -12.21
C ASP A 20 0.80 -5.88 -10.78
N VAL A 21 0.18 -5.19 -9.82
CA VAL A 21 0.70 -5.08 -8.45
C VAL A 21 0.92 -6.45 -7.83
N ALA A 22 -0.08 -7.35 -7.92
CA ALA A 22 0.02 -8.69 -7.35
C ALA A 22 1.17 -9.50 -7.96
N LEU A 23 1.38 -9.42 -9.28
CA LEU A 23 2.47 -10.11 -9.97
C LEU A 23 3.83 -9.56 -9.56
N LYS A 24 3.97 -8.23 -9.47
CA LYS A 24 5.19 -7.56 -9.03
C LYS A 24 5.54 -7.89 -7.58
N LYS A 25 4.55 -7.89 -6.69
CA LYS A 25 4.71 -8.33 -5.29
C LYS A 25 5.18 -9.77 -5.19
N CYS A 26 4.54 -10.67 -5.94
CA CYS A 26 4.93 -12.08 -5.99
C CYS A 26 6.37 -12.25 -6.51
N ALA A 27 6.77 -11.51 -7.53
CA ALA A 27 8.13 -11.54 -8.06
C ALA A 27 9.15 -11.03 -7.02
N LEU A 28 8.84 -9.94 -6.31
CA LEU A 28 9.70 -9.42 -5.25
C LEU A 28 9.84 -10.42 -4.10
N GLU A 29 8.74 -11.02 -3.65
CA GLU A 29 8.76 -12.03 -2.59
C GLU A 29 9.64 -13.22 -2.97
N ARG A 30 9.50 -13.73 -4.20
CA ARG A 30 10.35 -14.83 -4.71
C ARG A 30 11.82 -14.43 -4.73
N LYS A 31 12.14 -13.20 -5.13
CA LYS A 31 13.50 -12.69 -5.11
C LYS A 31 14.07 -12.69 -3.70
N ILE A 32 13.35 -12.17 -2.72
CA ILE A 32 13.79 -12.18 -1.31
C ILE A 32 14.03 -13.62 -0.84
N GLN A 33 13.12 -14.54 -1.15
CA GLN A 33 13.26 -15.96 -0.77
C GLN A 33 14.45 -16.64 -1.44
N GLN A 34 14.78 -16.30 -2.69
CA GLN A 34 15.95 -16.81 -3.39
C GLN A 34 17.25 -16.30 -2.77
N ASP A 35 17.31 -15.01 -2.46
CA ASP A 35 18.47 -14.36 -1.88
C ASP A 35 18.65 -14.76 -0.39
N HIS A 36 17.53 -15.01 0.31
CA HIS A 36 17.45 -15.30 1.74
C HIS A 36 16.62 -16.57 2.00
N LYS A 37 17.18 -17.74 1.75
CA LYS A 37 16.50 -19.06 1.84
C LYS A 37 15.81 -19.35 3.18
N ARG A 38 16.17 -18.65 4.25
CA ARG A 38 15.58 -18.81 5.60
C ARG A 38 14.64 -17.68 5.98
N ALA A 39 14.37 -16.74 5.06
CA ALA A 39 13.45 -15.64 5.30
C ALA A 39 12.02 -16.19 5.52
N LYS A 40 11.40 -15.77 6.62
CA LYS A 40 10.02 -16.13 6.97
C LYS A 40 9.09 -14.91 6.93
N ILE A 41 9.59 -13.74 7.29
CA ILE A 41 8.82 -12.49 7.40
C ILE A 41 9.40 -11.53 6.37
N MET A 42 8.70 -11.34 5.25
CA MET A 42 9.16 -10.51 4.14
C MET A 42 9.20 -9.03 4.50
N TYR A 43 8.33 -8.59 5.41
CA TYR A 43 8.34 -7.24 5.95
C TYR A 43 9.73 -6.79 6.41
N ASN A 44 10.50 -7.67 7.07
CA ASN A 44 11.83 -7.34 7.59
C ASN A 44 12.83 -6.92 6.50
N PHE A 45 12.58 -7.25 5.25
CA PHE A 45 13.44 -6.92 4.11
C PHE A 45 12.97 -5.69 3.36
N VAL A 46 11.64 -5.43 3.33
CA VAL A 46 11.10 -4.33 2.53
C VAL A 46 10.86 -3.05 3.32
N HIS A 47 10.81 -3.10 4.65
CA HIS A 47 10.50 -1.92 5.46
C HIS A 47 11.70 -0.96 5.64
N ASP A 48 12.92 -1.47 5.58
CA ASP A 48 14.13 -0.68 5.71
C ASP A 48 14.43 0.05 4.39
N LYS A 49 14.37 1.38 4.42
CA LYS A 49 14.59 2.25 3.27
C LYS A 49 16.02 2.19 2.71
N GLN A 50 16.97 1.66 3.48
CA GLN A 50 18.35 1.44 3.06
C GLN A 50 18.56 0.06 2.45
N ASP A 51 17.59 -0.86 2.63
CA ASP A 51 17.66 -2.20 2.05
C ASP A 51 17.40 -2.15 0.53
N VAL A 52 18.05 -3.06 -0.18
CA VAL A 52 17.93 -3.20 -1.65
C VAL A 52 16.51 -3.53 -2.11
N TYR A 53 15.64 -4.02 -1.23
CA TYR A 53 14.27 -4.41 -1.54
C TYR A 53 13.24 -3.30 -1.36
N PHE A 54 13.54 -2.24 -0.59
CA PHE A 54 12.62 -1.10 -0.43
C PHE A 54 12.37 -0.38 -1.75
N LYS A 55 13.43 -0.13 -2.53
CA LYS A 55 13.29 0.57 -3.81
C LYS A 55 12.37 -0.16 -4.78
N PRO A 56 12.61 -1.45 -5.16
CA PRO A 56 11.69 -2.17 -6.03
C PRO A 56 10.28 -2.32 -5.43
N PHE A 57 10.13 -2.41 -4.10
CA PHE A 57 8.82 -2.38 -3.47
C PHE A 57 8.11 -1.04 -3.69
N SER A 58 8.79 0.08 -3.49
CA SER A 58 8.21 1.41 -3.71
C SER A 58 7.83 1.65 -5.18
N GLU A 59 8.60 1.11 -6.11
CA GLU A 59 8.34 1.19 -7.55
C GLU A 59 7.06 0.45 -7.97
N ILE A 60 6.63 -0.58 -7.24
CA ILE A 60 5.33 -1.25 -7.46
C ILE A 60 4.18 -0.23 -7.36
N TYR A 61 4.32 0.75 -6.48
CA TYR A 61 3.36 1.82 -6.24
C TYR A 61 3.69 3.12 -6.99
N ASN A 62 4.56 3.08 -8.01
CA ASN A 62 5.05 4.28 -8.69
C ASN A 62 5.68 5.29 -7.72
N CYS A 63 6.30 4.83 -6.64
CA CYS A 63 6.88 5.64 -5.55
C CYS A 63 5.84 6.57 -4.89
N LYS A 64 4.59 6.14 -4.79
CA LYS A 64 3.48 6.89 -4.18
C LYS A 64 2.85 6.13 -3.03
N CYS A 65 2.29 6.89 -2.09
CA CYS A 65 1.40 6.33 -1.09
C CYS A 65 0.21 5.65 -1.76
N ALA A 66 -0.01 4.37 -1.45
CA ALA A 66 -1.10 3.58 -2.02
C ALA A 66 -2.49 4.12 -1.63
N TYR A 67 -2.56 4.86 -0.50
CA TYR A 67 -3.81 5.41 0.02
C TYR A 67 -4.12 6.82 -0.52
N CYS A 68 -3.17 7.76 -0.51
CA CYS A 68 -3.45 9.16 -0.86
C CYS A 68 -2.70 9.68 -2.08
N GLY A 69 -1.80 8.90 -2.66
CA GLY A 69 -1.04 9.29 -3.83
C GLY A 69 0.11 10.29 -3.57
N ALA A 70 0.42 10.61 -2.31
CA ALA A 70 1.62 11.42 -1.99
C ALA A 70 2.87 10.78 -2.59
N TRP A 71 3.72 11.58 -3.24
CA TRP A 71 4.85 11.08 -4.02
C TRP A 71 6.19 11.28 -3.29
N ILE A 72 6.99 10.22 -3.23
CA ILE A 72 8.34 10.26 -2.62
C ILE A 72 9.24 11.30 -3.29
N GLY A 73 9.10 11.55 -4.60
CA GLY A 73 9.90 12.51 -5.33
C GLY A 73 9.71 13.99 -4.92
N ILE A 74 8.61 14.32 -4.25
CA ILE A 74 8.35 15.66 -3.72
C ILE A 74 8.49 15.68 -2.19
N SER A 75 8.13 14.58 -1.53
CA SER A 75 8.14 14.44 -0.08
C SER A 75 9.41 13.71 0.37
N ASP A 76 9.85 13.97 1.61
CA ASP A 76 10.96 13.23 2.19
C ASP A 76 10.63 11.72 2.30
N ILE A 77 11.52 10.87 1.81
CA ILE A 77 11.37 9.42 1.89
C ILE A 77 11.18 8.92 3.33
N ARG A 78 11.69 9.66 4.32
CA ARG A 78 11.50 9.34 5.74
C ARG A 78 10.05 9.39 6.17
N LEU A 79 9.20 10.11 5.41
CA LEU A 79 7.76 10.21 5.65
C LEU A 79 6.97 9.07 5.02
N PHE A 80 7.64 8.05 4.47
CA PHE A 80 6.98 6.86 3.92
C PHE A 80 7.31 5.65 4.77
N GLU A 81 6.35 4.76 4.89
CA GLU A 81 6.43 3.53 5.68
C GLU A 81 5.86 2.37 4.86
N VAL A 82 6.22 1.16 5.22
CA VAL A 82 5.56 -0.06 4.72
C VAL A 82 4.50 -0.43 5.74
N ASP A 83 3.24 -0.38 5.33
CA ASP A 83 2.07 -0.69 6.15
C ASP A 83 1.59 -2.12 5.88
N HIS A 84 1.07 -2.78 6.89
CA HIS A 84 0.31 -4.02 6.75
C HIS A 84 -1.15 -3.68 6.41
N PHE A 85 -1.59 -3.98 5.18
CA PHE A 85 -2.98 -3.70 4.76
C PHE A 85 -3.97 -4.36 5.72
N ILE A 86 -3.84 -5.65 5.96
CA ILE A 86 -4.50 -6.33 7.07
C ILE A 86 -3.56 -6.20 8.28
N CYS A 87 -4.04 -5.52 9.32
CA CYS A 87 -3.27 -5.23 10.52
C CYS A 87 -2.67 -6.51 11.13
N GLU A 88 -1.42 -6.45 11.61
CA GLU A 88 -0.76 -7.57 12.28
C GLU A 88 -1.58 -8.15 13.44
N ASP A 89 -2.40 -7.34 14.10
CA ASP A 89 -3.25 -7.78 15.21
C ASP A 89 -4.39 -8.72 14.76
N ALA A 90 -4.67 -8.81 13.45
CA ALA A 90 -5.62 -9.78 12.87
C ALA A 90 -5.03 -11.20 12.78
N PHE A 91 -3.71 -11.35 12.91
CA PHE A 91 -3.01 -12.62 12.78
C PHE A 91 -2.59 -13.17 14.15
N SER A 92 -2.31 -14.47 14.21
CA SER A 92 -1.78 -15.08 15.43
C SER A 92 -0.40 -14.48 15.78
N LYS A 93 -0.07 -14.42 17.07
CA LYS A 93 1.18 -13.81 17.55
C LYS A 93 2.39 -14.74 17.45
N ASP A 94 2.20 -15.96 16.97
CA ASP A 94 3.27 -16.93 16.72
C ASP A 94 4.06 -16.63 15.44
N THR A 95 5.06 -17.44 15.14
CA THR A 95 5.90 -17.26 13.95
C THR A 95 5.08 -17.40 12.65
N ALA A 96 4.07 -18.27 12.63
CA ALA A 96 3.25 -18.49 11.44
C ALA A 96 2.38 -17.26 11.15
N GLY A 97 1.68 -16.72 12.16
CA GLY A 97 0.87 -15.51 11.96
C GLY A 97 1.70 -14.29 11.59
N ARG A 98 2.88 -14.11 12.20
CA ARG A 98 3.81 -13.03 11.79
C ARG A 98 4.30 -13.20 10.35
N SER A 99 4.52 -14.45 9.91
CA SER A 99 4.90 -14.72 8.53
C SER A 99 3.76 -14.38 7.56
N GLU A 100 2.52 -14.73 7.90
CA GLU A 100 1.35 -14.38 7.09
C GLU A 100 1.14 -12.87 7.04
N ALA A 101 1.16 -12.17 8.17
CA ALA A 101 1.04 -10.72 8.23
C ALA A 101 2.11 -10.03 7.39
N GLY A 102 3.35 -10.51 7.46
CA GLY A 102 4.52 -9.93 6.79
C GLY A 102 4.74 -10.37 5.35
N LYS A 103 3.82 -11.10 4.70
CA LYS A 103 3.90 -11.40 3.26
C LYS A 103 3.87 -10.13 2.42
N VAL A 104 4.63 -10.08 1.33
CA VAL A 104 4.63 -8.91 0.44
C VAL A 104 3.24 -8.61 -0.09
N SER A 105 2.39 -9.64 -0.28
CA SER A 105 0.99 -9.47 -0.69
C SER A 105 0.15 -8.63 0.28
N ASN A 106 0.47 -8.66 1.58
CA ASN A 106 -0.21 -7.88 2.62
C ASN A 106 0.44 -6.51 2.89
N LEU A 107 1.55 -6.18 2.22
CA LEU A 107 2.28 -4.94 2.47
C LEU A 107 1.92 -3.88 1.44
N VAL A 108 1.77 -2.63 1.86
CA VAL A 108 1.51 -1.48 0.99
C VAL A 108 2.45 -0.32 1.32
N LEU A 109 2.81 0.47 0.31
CA LEU A 109 3.57 1.70 0.53
C LEU A 109 2.62 2.79 1.02
N ALA A 110 2.86 3.33 2.19
CA ALA A 110 2.03 4.36 2.79
C ALA A 110 2.86 5.58 3.21
N CYS A 111 2.30 6.78 3.12
CA CYS A 111 2.90 7.92 3.80
C CYS A 111 2.58 7.84 5.31
N TYR A 112 3.42 8.51 6.12
CA TYR A 112 3.29 8.55 7.57
C TYR A 112 1.86 8.90 8.02
N SER A 113 1.27 9.94 7.42
CA SER A 113 -0.08 10.39 7.81
C SER A 113 -1.15 9.34 7.56
N CYS A 114 -1.12 8.66 6.40
CA CYS A 114 -2.08 7.61 6.08
C CYS A 114 -1.88 6.37 6.96
N ASN A 115 -0.63 5.95 7.17
CA ASN A 115 -0.32 4.81 8.02
C ASN A 115 -0.78 5.06 9.47
N ARG A 116 -0.49 6.25 10.02
CA ARG A 116 -0.93 6.62 11.39
C ARG A 116 -2.43 6.82 11.49
N GLY A 117 -3.07 7.40 10.44
CA GLY A 117 -4.52 7.55 10.41
C GLY A 117 -5.25 6.21 10.36
N LYS A 118 -4.74 5.25 9.59
CA LYS A 118 -5.26 3.88 9.55
C LYS A 118 -5.01 3.16 10.89
N GLY A 119 -3.80 3.32 11.45
CA GLY A 119 -3.43 2.71 12.73
C GLY A 119 -3.69 1.20 12.76
N LYS A 120 -4.42 0.75 13.78
CA LYS A 120 -4.80 -0.65 13.98
C LYS A 120 -6.21 -0.96 13.48
N LEU A 121 -6.69 -0.26 12.47
CA LEU A 121 -7.99 -0.53 11.86
C LEU A 121 -8.07 -2.00 11.42
N MET A 122 -9.01 -2.74 11.98
CA MET A 122 -9.31 -4.11 11.60
C MET A 122 -10.28 -4.06 10.41
N ILE A 123 -9.76 -4.33 9.22
CA ILE A 123 -10.58 -4.42 8.00
C ILE A 123 -11.16 -5.83 7.95
N ASP A 124 -12.47 -5.95 8.11
CA ASP A 124 -13.16 -7.23 8.00
C ASP A 124 -13.14 -7.79 6.57
N GLU A 125 -13.46 -9.07 6.43
CA GLU A 125 -13.37 -9.77 5.14
C GLU A 125 -14.26 -9.13 4.07
N ASP A 126 -15.43 -8.62 4.44
CA ASP A 126 -16.39 -8.01 3.50
C ASP A 126 -15.85 -6.70 2.91
N HIS A 127 -15.02 -5.96 3.65
CA HIS A 127 -14.46 -4.69 3.23
C HIS A 127 -13.04 -4.81 2.64
N GLN A 128 -12.35 -5.94 2.81
CA GLN A 128 -10.99 -6.11 2.29
C GLN A 128 -10.92 -5.91 0.78
N GLY A 129 -11.86 -6.48 0.03
CA GLY A 129 -11.91 -6.31 -1.42
C GLY A 129 -12.17 -4.87 -1.84
N THR A 130 -13.05 -4.15 -1.13
CA THR A 130 -13.45 -2.78 -1.48
C THR A 130 -12.41 -1.75 -1.10
N LEU A 131 -11.68 -1.96 0.01
CA LEU A 131 -10.66 -1.04 0.51
C LEU A 131 -9.25 -1.37 0.04
N ASN A 132 -9.08 -2.37 -0.83
CA ASN A 132 -7.78 -2.78 -1.32
C ASN A 132 -7.17 -1.71 -2.26
N PRO A 133 -5.99 -1.15 -1.94
CA PRO A 133 -5.35 -0.16 -2.81
C PRO A 133 -4.68 -0.79 -4.04
N ASP A 134 -4.42 -2.09 -4.04
CA ASP A 134 -3.60 -2.77 -5.04
C ASP A 134 -4.30 -2.93 -6.40
N ASP A 135 -5.61 -3.16 -6.38
CA ASP A 135 -6.44 -3.33 -7.58
C ASP A 135 -7.25 -2.08 -7.94
N GLY A 136 -7.09 -1.02 -7.16
CA GLY A 136 -7.80 0.24 -7.38
C GLY A 136 -9.21 0.29 -6.81
N SER A 137 -9.67 -0.75 -6.11
CA SER A 137 -11.03 -0.79 -5.53
C SER A 137 -11.28 0.33 -4.52
N ILE A 138 -10.27 0.70 -3.72
CA ILE A 138 -10.36 1.82 -2.78
C ILE A 138 -10.75 3.15 -3.46
N ALA A 139 -10.37 3.36 -4.71
CA ALA A 139 -10.74 4.55 -5.48
C ALA A 139 -12.24 4.59 -5.86
N GLN A 140 -12.97 3.48 -5.70
CA GLN A 140 -14.42 3.45 -5.87
C GLN A 140 -15.14 4.00 -4.65
N VAL A 141 -14.52 3.90 -3.47
CA VAL A 141 -15.09 4.35 -2.18
C VAL A 141 -14.77 5.81 -1.91
N PHE A 142 -13.59 6.25 -2.27
CA PHE A 142 -13.11 7.59 -1.98
C PHE A 142 -12.99 8.43 -3.26
N ASP A 143 -13.12 9.73 -3.09
CA ASP A 143 -12.94 10.72 -4.15
C ASP A 143 -12.23 11.96 -3.57
N ARG A 144 -11.73 12.83 -4.44
CA ARG A 144 -11.19 14.12 -4.05
C ARG A 144 -12.19 15.22 -4.41
N ASN A 145 -12.61 16.01 -3.41
CA ASN A 145 -13.49 17.13 -3.62
C ASN A 145 -12.77 18.33 -4.28
N GLU A 146 -13.50 19.40 -4.55
CA GLU A 146 -12.98 20.61 -5.21
C GLU A 146 -11.90 21.33 -4.38
N ASP A 147 -11.91 21.17 -3.05
CA ASP A 147 -10.90 21.67 -2.12
C ASP A 147 -9.70 20.72 -1.95
N TYR A 148 -9.62 19.66 -2.77
CA TYR A 148 -8.58 18.61 -2.74
C TYR A 148 -8.59 17.71 -1.51
N TYR A 149 -9.62 17.72 -0.66
CA TYR A 149 -9.76 16.75 0.42
C TYR A 149 -10.26 15.40 -0.11
N ILE A 150 -9.74 14.33 0.47
CA ILE A 150 -10.21 12.96 0.21
C ILE A 150 -11.46 12.73 1.05
N CYS A 151 -12.57 12.41 0.40
CA CYS A 151 -13.88 12.20 1.02
C CYS A 151 -14.45 10.84 0.62
N ILE A 152 -15.30 10.28 1.48
CA ILE A 152 -16.09 9.09 1.13
C ILE A 152 -17.15 9.53 0.11
N ARG A 153 -17.32 8.75 -0.94
CA ARG A 153 -18.37 8.98 -1.93
C ARG A 153 -19.75 8.78 -1.31
N PRO A 154 -20.76 9.56 -1.72
CA PRO A 154 -22.10 9.50 -1.12
C PRO A 154 -22.71 8.10 -1.10
N ASP A 155 -22.44 7.27 -2.12
CA ASP A 155 -22.97 5.92 -2.25
C ASP A 155 -22.37 4.94 -1.21
N TYR A 156 -21.31 5.34 -0.50
CA TYR A 156 -20.61 4.55 0.51
C TYR A 156 -20.64 5.21 1.91
N ALA A 157 -21.32 6.35 2.05
CA ALA A 157 -21.38 7.12 3.30
C ALA A 157 -22.49 6.63 4.25
#